data_a014dcad758a8b43959fca7721ecd6f1
#
_entry.id   a014dcad758a8b43959fca7721ecd6f1
#
_cell.length_a   1.000
_cell.length_b   1.000
_cell.length_c   1.000
_cell.angle_alpha   90.00
_cell.angle_beta   90.00
_cell.angle_gamma   90.00
#
_symmetry.space_group_name_H-M   'P 1'
#
loop_
_entity.id
_entity.type
_entity.pdbx_description
1 polymer ?
#
loop_
_entity_poly.entity_id
_entity_poly.type
_entity_poly.pdbx_seq_one_letter_code
_entity_poly.pdbx_strand_id
1 'polypeptide(L)'
;MKKRQLGNSDLFVTQMGLGCMSLGTSETEAMRIIDEAIDLGINFFDTADLYDYGLNEEFVGKALKGKRDQIVLTTKVGNRWTEEKNGWSWDPSKNYIKAEVKESLRRLQTDYIDLYQLHGGTIEDPIDETIEAFEELKKEGIIRHYGISSIRPNVIREYAKRSNIVSVLMEYSLLNRRPEEWFPLLSEQQISIIARGPLAKGILTDNNARKIERVKEKNYLSYSYDELYATLANVKEIIGESSLTGTAIQYCLHNETVAAVIPGASSIQQLQENVQASKQKKLTTAEYIQLQQIAKCDTYALHR
;
A
#
# COMPACT_ATOMS: atom_id res chain seq x y z
N MET A 1 2.98 -9.27 -15.87
CA MET A 1 3.85 -8.41 -15.02
C MET A 1 4.85 -9.24 -14.22
N LYS A 2 6.00 -8.65 -13.77
CA LYS A 2 6.92 -9.33 -12.85
C LYS A 2 6.29 -9.49 -11.49
N LYS A 3 6.52 -10.63 -10.84
CA LYS A 3 6.04 -10.93 -9.50
C LYS A 3 7.20 -10.99 -8.50
N ARG A 4 6.91 -10.69 -7.23
CA ARG A 4 7.77 -10.94 -6.08
C ARG A 4 7.01 -11.76 -5.04
N GLN A 5 7.73 -12.57 -4.29
CA GLN A 5 7.20 -13.24 -3.12
C GLN A 5 6.93 -12.21 -2.02
N LEU A 6 5.83 -12.36 -1.31
CA LEU A 6 5.45 -11.47 -0.21
C LEU A 6 5.97 -12.04 1.11
N GLY A 7 7.08 -11.51 1.59
CA GLY A 7 7.74 -12.01 2.78
C GLY A 7 8.10 -13.49 2.66
N ASN A 8 7.96 -14.23 3.75
CA ASN A 8 8.16 -15.68 3.79
C ASN A 8 6.89 -16.49 3.47
N SER A 9 5.91 -15.89 2.76
CA SER A 9 4.64 -16.54 2.38
C SER A 9 4.75 -17.26 1.04
N ASP A 10 3.71 -18.02 0.69
CA ASP A 10 3.50 -18.60 -0.65
C ASP A 10 2.78 -17.64 -1.62
N LEU A 11 2.59 -16.37 -1.24
CA LEU A 11 1.96 -15.36 -2.08
C LEU A 11 2.95 -14.70 -3.02
N PHE A 12 2.68 -14.77 -4.33
CA PHE A 12 3.44 -14.07 -5.37
C PHE A 12 2.61 -12.94 -5.95
N VAL A 13 2.96 -11.70 -5.60
CA VAL A 13 2.27 -10.50 -6.01
C VAL A 13 2.96 -9.81 -7.19
N THR A 14 2.19 -9.23 -8.11
CA THR A 14 2.76 -8.36 -9.13
C THR A 14 3.42 -7.15 -8.47
N GLN A 15 4.61 -6.76 -8.95
CA GLN A 15 5.38 -5.62 -8.41
C GLN A 15 4.59 -4.30 -8.42
N MET A 16 3.57 -4.22 -9.27
CA MET A 16 2.55 -3.18 -9.22
C MET A 16 1.20 -3.83 -8.95
N GLY A 17 0.55 -3.41 -7.87
CA GLY A 17 -0.82 -3.74 -7.51
C GLY A 17 -1.75 -2.55 -7.73
N LEU A 18 -3.03 -2.73 -7.42
CA LEU A 18 -4.04 -1.69 -7.42
C LEU A 18 -4.44 -1.33 -5.98
N GLY A 19 -4.20 -0.06 -5.57
CA GLY A 19 -4.78 0.51 -4.35
C GLY A 19 -6.22 0.94 -4.60
N CYS A 20 -7.17 0.18 -4.06
CA CYS A 20 -8.60 0.34 -4.35
C CYS A 20 -9.24 1.57 -3.69
N MET A 21 -8.58 2.23 -2.73
CA MET A 21 -9.10 3.41 -2.04
C MET A 21 -9.54 4.55 -3.00
N SER A 22 -8.96 4.62 -4.21
CA SER A 22 -9.23 5.68 -5.18
C SER A 22 -10.29 5.33 -6.22
N LEU A 23 -10.99 4.21 -6.11
CA LEU A 23 -11.99 3.76 -7.08
C LEU A 23 -13.24 4.65 -7.10
N GLY A 24 -13.47 5.44 -6.03
CA GLY A 24 -14.67 6.25 -5.87
C GLY A 24 -15.92 5.43 -5.55
N THR A 25 -17.08 6.09 -5.62
CA THR A 25 -18.38 5.51 -5.20
C THR A 25 -19.29 5.10 -6.35
N SER A 26 -18.81 5.17 -7.59
CA SER A 26 -19.53 4.66 -8.77
C SER A 26 -19.18 3.19 -9.00
N GLU A 27 -20.11 2.29 -8.74
CA GLU A 27 -19.91 0.84 -8.96
C GLU A 27 -19.42 0.54 -10.38
N THR A 28 -20.09 1.11 -11.38
CA THR A 28 -19.76 0.88 -12.80
C THR A 28 -18.31 1.27 -13.11
N GLU A 29 -17.87 2.44 -12.67
CA GLU A 29 -16.49 2.90 -12.92
C GLU A 29 -15.47 2.09 -12.11
N ALA A 30 -15.76 1.76 -10.85
CA ALA A 30 -14.91 0.94 -10.02
C ALA A 30 -14.69 -0.46 -10.64
N MET A 31 -15.75 -1.12 -11.09
CA MET A 31 -15.66 -2.42 -11.75
C MET A 31 -14.85 -2.34 -13.04
N ARG A 32 -15.06 -1.31 -13.88
CA ARG A 32 -14.28 -1.12 -15.11
C ARG A 32 -12.78 -0.95 -14.85
N ILE A 33 -12.41 -0.20 -13.81
CA ILE A 33 -11.01 -0.03 -13.41
C ILE A 33 -10.41 -1.35 -12.92
N ILE A 34 -11.16 -2.13 -12.13
CA ILE A 34 -10.69 -3.43 -11.63
C ILE A 34 -10.54 -4.44 -12.77
N ASP A 35 -11.52 -4.53 -13.68
CA ASP A 35 -11.45 -5.41 -14.85
C ASP A 35 -10.25 -5.08 -15.72
N GLU A 36 -10.04 -3.79 -16.05
CA GLU A 36 -8.88 -3.33 -16.79
C GLU A 36 -7.56 -3.68 -16.07
N ALA A 37 -7.51 -3.56 -14.73
CA ALA A 37 -6.31 -3.94 -13.96
C ALA A 37 -5.97 -5.42 -14.12
N ILE A 38 -6.98 -6.29 -14.08
CA ILE A 38 -6.82 -7.73 -14.31
C ILE A 38 -6.35 -8.01 -15.73
N ASP A 39 -6.95 -7.39 -16.73
CA ASP A 39 -6.59 -7.54 -18.14
C ASP A 39 -5.15 -7.05 -18.43
N LEU A 40 -4.69 -6.03 -17.71
CA LEU A 40 -3.30 -5.56 -17.74
C LEU A 40 -2.32 -6.48 -16.98
N GLY A 41 -2.81 -7.53 -16.33
CA GLY A 41 -2.04 -8.56 -15.65
C GLY A 41 -1.65 -8.22 -14.21
N ILE A 42 -2.36 -7.31 -13.54
CA ILE A 42 -2.25 -7.07 -12.10
C ILE A 42 -2.96 -8.21 -11.37
N ASN A 43 -2.28 -8.82 -10.39
CA ASN A 43 -2.89 -9.83 -9.54
C ASN A 43 -3.00 -9.43 -8.06
N PHE A 44 -2.58 -8.23 -7.69
CA PHE A 44 -2.54 -7.77 -6.30
C PHE A 44 -3.47 -6.57 -6.10
N PHE A 45 -4.50 -6.75 -5.25
CA PHE A 45 -5.54 -5.75 -4.99
C PHE A 45 -5.61 -5.46 -3.49
N ASP A 46 -5.51 -4.17 -3.15
CA ASP A 46 -5.50 -3.69 -1.76
C ASP A 46 -6.74 -2.84 -1.48
N THR A 47 -7.64 -3.36 -0.66
CA THR A 47 -8.81 -2.66 -0.14
C THR A 47 -8.79 -2.56 1.39
N ALA A 48 -9.86 -2.10 2.01
CA ALA A 48 -10.07 -2.10 3.45
C ALA A 48 -11.57 -2.03 3.79
N ASP A 49 -11.92 -2.55 4.95
CA ASP A 49 -13.26 -2.45 5.53
C ASP A 49 -13.73 -0.99 5.66
N LEU A 50 -12.84 -0.08 6.07
CA LEU A 50 -13.14 1.34 6.27
C LEU A 50 -13.41 2.09 4.95
N TYR A 51 -12.89 1.64 3.79
CA TYR A 51 -13.00 2.42 2.56
C TYR A 51 -14.46 2.53 2.10
N ASP A 52 -14.95 3.78 2.07
CA ASP A 52 -16.34 4.09 1.77
C ASP A 52 -17.33 3.25 2.61
N TYR A 53 -16.94 2.98 3.88
CA TYR A 53 -17.75 2.21 4.84
C TYR A 53 -18.21 0.85 4.30
N GLY A 54 -17.26 0.08 3.76
CA GLY A 54 -17.47 -1.25 3.21
C GLY A 54 -17.89 -1.31 1.74
N LEU A 55 -18.34 -0.21 1.15
CA LEU A 55 -18.78 -0.15 -0.24
C LEU A 55 -17.65 -0.52 -1.21
N ASN A 56 -16.41 -0.13 -0.89
CA ASN A 56 -15.23 -0.46 -1.70
C ASN A 56 -15.01 -1.99 -1.77
N GLU A 57 -15.14 -2.71 -0.65
CA GLU A 57 -15.06 -4.18 -0.64
C GLU A 57 -16.19 -4.81 -1.45
N GLU A 58 -17.41 -4.26 -1.44
CA GLU A 58 -18.52 -4.77 -2.26
C GLU A 58 -18.22 -4.66 -3.76
N PHE A 59 -17.64 -3.55 -4.21
CA PHE A 59 -17.26 -3.37 -5.61
C PHE A 59 -16.14 -4.32 -6.01
N VAL A 60 -15.12 -4.47 -5.16
CA VAL A 60 -14.02 -5.40 -5.37
C VAL A 60 -14.57 -6.84 -5.46
N GLY A 61 -15.42 -7.25 -4.51
CA GLY A 61 -16.02 -8.58 -4.51
C GLY A 61 -16.82 -8.89 -5.77
N LYS A 62 -17.66 -7.96 -6.22
CA LYS A 62 -18.43 -8.11 -7.47
C LYS A 62 -17.51 -8.25 -8.70
N ALA A 63 -16.48 -7.44 -8.81
CA ALA A 63 -15.54 -7.46 -9.93
C ALA A 63 -14.68 -8.75 -9.98
N LEU A 64 -14.36 -9.32 -8.81
CA LEU A 64 -13.56 -10.54 -8.72
C LEU A 64 -14.37 -11.84 -8.91
N LYS A 65 -15.68 -11.77 -9.06
CA LYS A 65 -16.52 -12.95 -9.26
C LYS A 65 -16.05 -13.77 -10.48
N GLY A 66 -15.74 -15.05 -10.25
CA GLY A 66 -15.21 -15.95 -11.28
C GLY A 66 -13.73 -15.77 -11.64
N LYS A 67 -13.03 -14.83 -10.97
CA LYS A 67 -11.58 -14.56 -11.18
C LYS A 67 -10.79 -14.63 -9.88
N ARG A 68 -11.44 -14.97 -8.75
CA ARG A 68 -10.89 -14.87 -7.39
C ARG A 68 -9.59 -15.65 -7.18
N ASP A 69 -9.47 -16.81 -7.77
CA ASP A 69 -8.31 -17.73 -7.70
C ASP A 69 -7.05 -17.18 -8.39
N GLN A 70 -7.19 -16.20 -9.27
CA GLN A 70 -6.08 -15.56 -10.00
C GLN A 70 -5.50 -14.36 -9.25
N ILE A 71 -6.15 -13.94 -8.15
CA ILE A 71 -5.91 -12.68 -7.46
C ILE A 71 -5.37 -12.93 -6.05
N VAL A 72 -4.38 -12.16 -5.65
CA VAL A 72 -3.98 -11.97 -4.26
C VAL A 72 -4.74 -10.76 -3.72
N LEU A 73 -5.75 -11.04 -2.91
CA LEU A 73 -6.65 -10.04 -2.35
C LEU A 73 -6.23 -9.70 -0.92
N THR A 74 -6.03 -8.41 -0.65
CA THR A 74 -5.79 -7.92 0.70
C THR A 74 -6.86 -6.94 1.13
N THR A 75 -7.30 -7.09 2.38
CA THR A 75 -8.14 -6.10 3.07
C THR A 75 -7.64 -5.88 4.49
N LYS A 76 -8.25 -4.95 5.22
CA LYS A 76 -7.74 -4.46 6.50
C LYS A 76 -8.85 -4.36 7.53
N VAL A 77 -8.47 -4.36 8.83
CA VAL A 77 -9.38 -4.29 9.97
C VAL A 77 -8.78 -3.45 11.10
N GLY A 78 -9.63 -2.95 11.98
CA GLY A 78 -9.26 -2.21 13.18
C GLY A 78 -9.86 -0.81 13.24
N ASN A 79 -10.32 -0.27 12.12
CA ASN A 79 -11.02 1.01 12.05
C ASN A 79 -12.53 0.75 11.98
N ARG A 80 -13.15 0.56 13.14
CA ARG A 80 -14.58 0.30 13.26
C ARG A 80 -15.38 1.56 12.99
N TRP A 81 -16.14 1.61 11.90
CA TRP A 81 -17.01 2.76 11.60
C TRP A 81 -18.28 2.77 12.45
N THR A 82 -18.89 3.95 12.57
CA THR A 82 -20.18 4.13 13.22
C THR A 82 -21.33 3.68 12.31
N GLU A 83 -22.49 3.33 12.91
CA GLU A 83 -23.68 2.95 12.14
C GLU A 83 -24.15 4.06 11.21
N GLU A 84 -24.00 5.31 11.63
CA GLU A 84 -24.35 6.51 10.85
C GLU A 84 -23.37 6.78 9.69
N LYS A 85 -22.28 6.01 9.57
CA LYS A 85 -21.23 6.18 8.56
C LYS A 85 -20.63 7.59 8.52
N ASN A 86 -20.46 8.22 9.68
CA ASN A 86 -19.92 9.57 9.82
C ASN A 86 -18.61 9.65 10.59
N GLY A 87 -18.03 8.50 10.96
CA GLY A 87 -16.78 8.41 11.67
C GLY A 87 -16.34 6.95 11.90
N TRP A 88 -15.24 6.81 12.61
CA TRP A 88 -14.71 5.51 13.01
C TRP A 88 -13.98 5.63 14.35
N SER A 89 -13.83 4.50 15.03
CA SER A 89 -13.03 4.34 16.23
C SER A 89 -12.02 3.21 16.03
N TRP A 90 -10.91 3.27 16.76
CA TRP A 90 -9.90 2.22 16.75
C TRP A 90 -10.35 1.04 17.64
N ASP A 91 -10.41 -0.16 17.09
CA ASP A 91 -10.77 -1.39 17.79
C ASP A 91 -9.92 -2.57 17.29
N PRO A 92 -8.73 -2.81 17.89
CA PRO A 92 -7.85 -3.93 17.53
C PRO A 92 -8.19 -5.20 18.30
N SER A 93 -9.32 -5.27 19.00
CA SER A 93 -9.68 -6.41 19.84
C SER A 93 -9.88 -7.68 19.02
N LYS A 94 -9.52 -8.81 19.61
CA LYS A 94 -9.75 -10.15 19.02
C LYS A 94 -11.21 -10.36 18.61
N ASN A 95 -12.14 -9.92 19.46
CA ASN A 95 -13.57 -10.05 19.19
C ASN A 95 -13.99 -9.28 17.94
N TYR A 96 -13.54 -8.03 17.79
CA TYR A 96 -13.86 -7.23 16.62
C TYR A 96 -13.22 -7.81 15.36
N ILE A 97 -11.94 -8.14 15.40
CA ILE A 97 -11.22 -8.73 14.25
C ILE A 97 -11.94 -9.99 13.73
N LYS A 98 -12.34 -10.90 14.64
CA LYS A 98 -13.05 -12.15 14.26
C LYS A 98 -14.49 -11.92 13.81
N ALA A 99 -15.14 -10.86 14.24
CA ALA A 99 -16.46 -10.47 13.76
C ALA A 99 -16.37 -9.80 12.38
N GLU A 100 -15.47 -8.81 12.23
CA GLU A 100 -15.37 -8.00 11.02
C GLU A 100 -14.84 -8.78 9.81
N VAL A 101 -13.95 -9.77 10.01
CA VAL A 101 -13.51 -10.61 8.89
C VAL A 101 -14.68 -11.30 8.19
N LYS A 102 -15.73 -11.70 8.90
CA LYS A 102 -16.93 -12.33 8.33
C LYS A 102 -17.71 -11.34 7.47
N GLU A 103 -17.79 -10.10 7.92
CA GLU A 103 -18.42 -9.03 7.16
C GLU A 103 -17.59 -8.65 5.92
N SER A 104 -16.26 -8.60 6.03
CA SER A 104 -15.37 -8.43 4.88
C SER A 104 -15.53 -9.56 3.86
N LEU A 105 -15.58 -10.82 4.29
CA LEU A 105 -15.83 -11.96 3.39
C LEU A 105 -17.19 -11.86 2.69
N ARG A 106 -18.23 -11.44 3.42
CA ARG A 106 -19.57 -11.24 2.86
C ARG A 106 -19.57 -10.14 1.78
N ARG A 107 -18.93 -8.98 2.05
CA ARG A 107 -18.82 -7.87 1.09
C ARG A 107 -17.97 -8.26 -0.11
N LEU A 108 -16.84 -8.92 0.13
CA LEU A 108 -15.91 -9.40 -0.91
C LEU A 108 -16.42 -10.62 -1.68
N GLN A 109 -17.53 -11.24 -1.24
CA GLN A 109 -18.14 -12.43 -1.86
C GLN A 109 -17.13 -13.58 -2.07
N THR A 110 -16.32 -13.85 -1.05
CA THR A 110 -15.27 -14.88 -1.07
C THR A 110 -15.21 -15.61 0.27
N ASP A 111 -14.71 -16.84 0.26
CA ASP A 111 -14.58 -17.67 1.46
C ASP A 111 -13.23 -17.48 2.18
N TYR A 112 -12.27 -16.76 1.57
CA TYR A 112 -10.96 -16.52 2.15
C TYR A 112 -10.35 -15.19 1.72
N ILE A 113 -9.44 -14.67 2.53
CA ILE A 113 -8.60 -13.49 2.25
C ILE A 113 -7.15 -13.96 2.15
N ASP A 114 -6.41 -13.53 1.12
CA ASP A 114 -5.01 -13.93 0.97
C ASP A 114 -4.11 -13.22 2.00
N LEU A 115 -4.32 -11.92 2.20
CA LEU A 115 -3.58 -11.12 3.18
C LEU A 115 -4.55 -10.24 3.98
N TYR A 116 -4.67 -10.49 5.28
CA TYR A 116 -5.49 -9.68 6.17
C TYR A 116 -4.60 -8.79 7.02
N GLN A 117 -4.83 -7.48 7.08
CA GLN A 117 -3.93 -6.54 7.72
C GLN A 117 -4.59 -5.78 8.87
N LEU A 118 -3.86 -5.61 9.98
CA LEU A 118 -4.23 -4.64 11.00
C LEU A 118 -4.06 -3.23 10.43
N HIS A 119 -5.12 -2.40 10.43
CA HIS A 119 -5.14 -1.09 9.76
C HIS A 119 -4.67 0.05 10.66
N GLY A 120 -3.53 -0.09 11.31
CA GLY A 120 -2.97 0.88 12.23
C GLY A 120 -2.17 0.21 13.35
N GLY A 121 -2.54 0.54 14.57
CA GLY A 121 -1.94 -0.01 15.78
C GLY A 121 -1.25 1.03 16.64
N THR A 122 -1.28 0.83 17.95
CA THR A 122 -0.53 1.56 18.96
C THR A 122 0.23 0.59 19.85
N ILE A 123 1.19 1.08 20.61
CA ILE A 123 1.93 0.22 21.56
C ILE A 123 1.07 -0.16 22.78
N GLU A 124 0.01 0.60 23.03
CA GLU A 124 -0.94 0.39 24.11
C GLU A 124 -2.02 -0.65 23.76
N ASP A 125 -2.07 -1.09 22.51
CA ASP A 125 -3.04 -2.09 22.06
C ASP A 125 -2.76 -3.45 22.72
N PRO A 126 -3.79 -4.32 22.84
CA PRO A 126 -3.62 -5.70 23.29
C PRO A 126 -2.94 -6.56 22.22
N ILE A 127 -1.66 -6.27 21.92
CA ILE A 127 -0.91 -6.84 20.78
C ILE A 127 -0.98 -8.36 20.74
N ASP A 128 -0.88 -9.04 21.91
CA ASP A 128 -0.92 -10.50 21.96
C ASP A 128 -2.29 -11.06 21.57
N GLU A 129 -3.37 -10.42 22.01
CA GLU A 129 -4.74 -10.82 21.63
C GLU A 129 -4.99 -10.58 20.13
N THR A 130 -4.46 -9.46 19.61
CA THR A 130 -4.53 -9.13 18.18
C THR A 130 -3.80 -10.18 17.35
N ILE A 131 -2.58 -10.57 17.74
CA ILE A 131 -1.80 -11.62 17.07
C ILE A 131 -2.55 -12.95 17.15
N GLU A 132 -3.08 -13.31 18.33
CA GLU A 132 -3.85 -14.55 18.52
C GLU A 132 -5.08 -14.60 17.59
N ALA A 133 -5.78 -13.46 17.41
CA ALA A 133 -6.90 -13.39 16.48
C ALA A 133 -6.49 -13.75 15.04
N PHE A 134 -5.39 -13.18 14.55
CA PHE A 134 -4.90 -13.46 13.19
C PHE A 134 -4.40 -14.90 13.04
N GLU A 135 -3.71 -15.45 14.06
CA GLU A 135 -3.25 -16.84 14.02
C GLU A 135 -4.41 -17.85 14.04
N GLU A 136 -5.47 -17.59 14.82
CA GLU A 136 -6.68 -18.41 14.79
C GLU A 136 -7.37 -18.36 13.43
N LEU A 137 -7.56 -17.17 12.85
CA LEU A 137 -8.16 -17.01 11.52
C LEU A 137 -7.34 -17.71 10.43
N LYS A 138 -6.03 -17.68 10.53
CA LYS A 138 -5.11 -18.41 9.64
C LYS A 138 -5.28 -19.93 9.81
N LYS A 139 -5.34 -20.42 11.03
CA LYS A 139 -5.55 -21.85 11.34
C LYS A 139 -6.92 -22.33 10.87
N GLU A 140 -7.94 -21.49 10.94
CA GLU A 140 -9.30 -21.75 10.45
C GLU A 140 -9.38 -21.72 8.91
N GLY A 141 -8.34 -21.25 8.21
CA GLY A 141 -8.30 -21.11 6.75
C GLY A 141 -9.09 -19.92 6.21
N ILE A 142 -9.56 -19.05 7.09
CA ILE A 142 -10.29 -17.80 6.74
C ILE A 142 -9.35 -16.78 6.09
N ILE A 143 -8.13 -16.71 6.58
CA ILE A 143 -7.05 -15.93 5.98
C ILE A 143 -5.86 -16.82 5.67
N ARG A 144 -5.11 -16.53 4.59
CA ARG A 144 -3.90 -17.28 4.29
C ARG A 144 -2.71 -16.73 5.06
N HIS A 145 -2.55 -15.42 5.04
CA HIS A 145 -1.48 -14.70 5.74
C HIS A 145 -2.02 -13.40 6.35
N TYR A 146 -1.24 -12.83 7.24
CA TYR A 146 -1.56 -11.53 7.82
C TYR A 146 -0.36 -10.59 7.85
N GLY A 147 -0.63 -9.30 8.00
CA GLY A 147 0.34 -8.23 8.06
C GLY A 147 -0.19 -7.04 8.85
N ILE A 148 0.55 -5.95 8.80
CA ILE A 148 0.11 -4.68 9.39
C ILE A 148 0.23 -3.52 8.40
N SER A 149 -0.64 -2.53 8.54
CA SER A 149 -0.53 -1.24 7.86
C SER A 149 -0.14 -0.19 8.89
N SER A 150 1.15 0.02 9.11
CA SER A 150 1.63 0.92 10.16
C SER A 150 2.85 1.74 9.70
N ILE A 151 2.95 2.96 10.25
CA ILE A 151 4.12 3.84 10.12
C ILE A 151 4.79 4.09 11.48
N ARG A 152 4.35 3.41 12.53
CA ARG A 152 4.85 3.62 13.91
C ARG A 152 6.01 2.67 14.21
N PRO A 153 7.22 3.20 14.46
CA PRO A 153 8.42 2.42 14.73
C PRO A 153 8.26 1.33 15.81
N ASN A 154 7.72 1.68 16.97
CA ASN A 154 7.54 0.74 18.09
C ASN A 154 6.56 -0.39 17.73
N VAL A 155 5.46 -0.10 17.05
CA VAL A 155 4.47 -1.09 16.59
C VAL A 155 5.11 -2.06 15.58
N ILE A 156 5.81 -1.52 14.58
CA ILE A 156 6.50 -2.35 13.56
C ILE A 156 7.49 -3.31 14.23
N ARG A 157 8.27 -2.83 15.19
CA ARG A 157 9.26 -3.64 15.91
C ARG A 157 8.61 -4.77 16.74
N GLU A 158 7.51 -4.45 17.45
CA GLU A 158 6.79 -5.45 18.23
C GLU A 158 6.20 -6.56 17.36
N TYR A 159 5.48 -6.18 16.28
CA TYR A 159 4.91 -7.19 15.39
C TYR A 159 5.98 -8.00 14.65
N ALA A 160 7.06 -7.38 14.17
CA ALA A 160 8.16 -8.09 13.52
C ALA A 160 8.82 -9.11 14.45
N LYS A 161 8.92 -8.82 15.76
CA LYS A 161 9.53 -9.70 16.74
C LYS A 161 8.61 -10.80 17.26
N ARG A 162 7.30 -10.52 17.39
CA ARG A 162 6.36 -11.35 18.19
C ARG A 162 5.35 -12.11 17.33
N SER A 163 5.30 -11.85 16.03
CA SER A 163 4.27 -12.42 15.16
C SER A 163 4.84 -12.99 13.87
N ASN A 164 3.98 -13.67 13.11
CA ASN A 164 4.30 -14.22 11.79
C ASN A 164 3.76 -13.33 10.66
N ILE A 165 3.83 -12.00 10.83
CA ILE A 165 3.46 -11.08 9.75
C ILE A 165 4.35 -11.28 8.54
N VAL A 166 3.76 -11.26 7.36
CA VAL A 166 4.51 -11.40 6.10
C VAL A 166 4.77 -10.06 5.42
N SER A 167 4.08 -9.01 5.87
CA SER A 167 4.23 -7.67 5.27
C SER A 167 3.90 -6.53 6.23
N VAL A 168 4.53 -5.37 5.93
CA VAL A 168 4.15 -4.07 6.48
C VAL A 168 3.77 -3.15 5.31
N LEU A 169 2.55 -2.63 5.32
CA LEU A 169 2.11 -1.63 4.37
C LEU A 169 2.49 -0.24 4.88
N MET A 170 3.33 0.47 4.12
CA MET A 170 3.89 1.77 4.51
C MET A 170 3.74 2.80 3.39
N GLU A 171 3.60 4.09 3.75
CA GLU A 171 3.69 5.17 2.79
C GLU A 171 5.15 5.38 2.40
N TYR A 172 5.51 5.02 1.17
CA TYR A 172 6.87 5.09 0.67
C TYR A 172 6.93 5.67 -0.76
N SER A 173 7.81 6.62 -0.95
CA SER A 173 8.09 7.24 -2.25
C SER A 173 9.47 7.93 -2.20
N LEU A 174 9.97 8.40 -3.35
CA LEU A 174 11.19 9.21 -3.41
C LEU A 174 11.13 10.45 -2.47
N LEU A 175 9.95 11.05 -2.28
CA LEU A 175 9.75 12.20 -1.39
C LEU A 175 9.40 11.83 0.06
N ASN A 176 9.18 10.55 0.35
CA ASN A 176 8.92 10.05 1.69
C ASN A 176 9.76 8.79 1.95
N ARG A 177 11.01 9.00 2.34
CA ARG A 177 12.02 7.95 2.51
C ARG A 177 12.07 7.37 3.92
N ARG A 178 11.21 7.81 4.83
CA ARG A 178 11.15 7.34 6.22
C ARG A 178 11.11 5.81 6.38
N PRO A 179 10.44 5.03 5.48
CA PRO A 179 10.49 3.58 5.56
C PRO A 179 11.86 2.94 5.34
N GLU A 180 12.83 3.64 4.72
CA GLU A 180 14.15 3.06 4.41
C GLU A 180 14.92 2.66 5.68
N GLU A 181 14.68 3.30 6.83
CA GLU A 181 15.29 2.93 8.11
C GLU A 181 14.88 1.50 8.57
N TRP A 182 13.76 0.97 8.04
CA TRP A 182 13.21 -0.34 8.41
C TRP A 182 13.62 -1.46 7.47
N PHE A 183 14.19 -1.14 6.31
CA PHE A 183 14.57 -2.15 5.32
C PHE A 183 15.49 -3.24 5.88
N PRO A 184 16.55 -2.93 6.67
CA PRO A 184 17.42 -3.96 7.20
C PRO A 184 16.67 -4.92 8.12
N LEU A 185 15.91 -4.42 9.09
CA LEU A 185 15.13 -5.23 10.04
C LEU A 185 14.12 -6.12 9.31
N LEU A 186 13.33 -5.54 8.41
CA LEU A 186 12.27 -6.26 7.71
C LEU A 186 12.85 -7.30 6.75
N SER A 187 13.96 -6.99 6.08
CA SER A 187 14.67 -7.94 5.23
C SER A 187 15.22 -9.13 6.03
N GLU A 188 15.85 -8.89 7.18
CA GLU A 188 16.36 -9.93 8.06
C GLU A 188 15.25 -10.87 8.55
N GLN A 189 14.08 -10.32 8.86
CA GLN A 189 12.90 -11.06 9.31
C GLN A 189 12.07 -11.65 8.14
N GLN A 190 12.52 -11.50 6.91
CA GLN A 190 11.79 -11.92 5.70
C GLN A 190 10.37 -11.37 5.63
N ILE A 191 10.19 -10.10 6.03
CA ILE A 191 8.94 -9.36 5.97
C ILE A 191 9.03 -8.36 4.81
N SER A 192 8.07 -8.38 3.90
CA SER A 192 8.04 -7.45 2.78
C SER A 192 7.38 -6.13 3.13
N ILE A 193 7.79 -5.07 2.43
CA ILE A 193 7.07 -3.80 2.40
C ILE A 193 6.11 -3.79 1.21
N ILE A 194 4.87 -3.37 1.46
CA ILE A 194 3.92 -2.95 0.44
C ILE A 194 3.91 -1.42 0.46
N ALA A 195 4.40 -0.80 -0.62
CA ALA A 195 4.53 0.65 -0.70
C ALA A 195 3.24 1.29 -1.22
N ARG A 196 2.48 1.96 -0.32
CA ARG A 196 1.38 2.84 -0.72
C ARG A 196 1.89 4.25 -1.01
N GLY A 197 1.18 4.98 -1.87
CA GLY A 197 1.51 6.36 -2.21
C GLY A 197 2.85 6.56 -2.93
N PRO A 198 3.29 5.65 -3.83
CA PRO A 198 4.59 5.76 -4.50
C PRO A 198 4.71 7.03 -5.36
N LEU A 199 3.59 7.59 -5.77
CA LEU A 199 3.52 8.81 -6.59
C LEU A 199 3.34 10.09 -5.77
N ALA A 200 3.52 10.05 -4.43
CA ALA A 200 3.46 11.22 -3.56
C ALA A 200 2.22 12.11 -3.81
N LYS A 201 1.02 11.52 -3.78
CA LYS A 201 -0.27 12.19 -4.08
C LYS A 201 -0.32 12.82 -5.49
N GLY A 202 0.44 12.27 -6.44
CA GLY A 202 0.53 12.72 -7.82
C GLY A 202 1.60 13.80 -8.06
N ILE A 203 2.40 14.17 -7.07
CA ILE A 203 3.54 15.09 -7.23
C ILE A 203 4.62 14.45 -8.11
N LEU A 204 4.82 13.15 -7.99
CA LEU A 204 5.81 12.38 -8.78
C LEU A 204 5.19 11.79 -10.05
N THR A 205 4.28 12.50 -10.69
CA THR A 205 3.73 12.12 -12.01
C THR A 205 4.17 13.11 -13.09
N ASP A 206 4.14 12.66 -14.34
CA ASP A 206 4.53 13.52 -15.48
C ASP A 206 3.58 14.72 -15.64
N ASN A 207 2.32 14.62 -15.17
CA ASN A 207 1.30 15.67 -15.20
C ASN A 207 1.08 16.27 -13.79
N ASN A 208 2.13 16.80 -13.16
CA ASN A 208 2.11 17.20 -11.75
C ASN A 208 1.88 18.70 -11.46
N ALA A 209 1.81 19.57 -12.47
CA ALA A 209 1.80 21.03 -12.28
C ALA A 209 0.76 21.50 -11.23
N ARG A 210 -0.50 21.06 -11.36
CA ARG A 210 -1.55 21.41 -10.38
C ARG A 210 -1.30 20.86 -8.97
N LYS A 211 -0.58 19.74 -8.85
CA LYS A 211 -0.27 19.12 -7.55
C LYS A 211 0.85 19.86 -6.85
N ILE A 212 1.84 20.33 -7.60
CA ILE A 212 2.93 21.15 -7.10
C ILE A 212 2.40 22.52 -6.61
N GLU A 213 1.52 23.16 -7.37
CA GLU A 213 0.91 24.46 -6.97
C GLU A 213 0.20 24.40 -5.62
N ARG A 214 -0.48 23.28 -5.30
CA ARG A 214 -1.14 23.10 -3.99
C ARG A 214 -0.16 23.07 -2.81
N VAL A 215 1.11 22.79 -3.05
CA VAL A 215 2.14 22.81 -1.99
C VAL A 215 2.43 24.23 -1.50
N LYS A 216 2.11 25.27 -2.29
CA LYS A 216 2.15 26.67 -1.85
C LYS A 216 1.23 26.96 -0.68
N GLU A 217 0.08 26.29 -0.65
CA GLU A 217 -0.92 26.47 0.43
C GLU A 217 -0.58 25.62 1.67
N LYS A 218 0.01 24.44 1.44
CA LYS A 218 0.38 23.51 2.51
C LYS A 218 1.57 22.67 2.09
N ASN A 219 2.65 22.73 2.86
CA ASN A 219 3.86 21.93 2.66
C ASN A 219 3.53 20.45 2.42
N TYR A 220 4.35 19.80 1.59
CA TYR A 220 4.29 18.36 1.43
C TYR A 220 5.33 17.70 2.35
N LEU A 221 4.87 17.04 3.42
CA LEU A 221 5.74 16.53 4.48
C LEU A 221 6.65 17.66 5.01
N SER A 222 7.96 17.47 5.00
CA SER A 222 8.97 18.46 5.38
C SER A 222 9.38 19.41 4.24
N TYR A 223 8.84 19.25 3.03
CA TYR A 223 9.16 20.09 1.89
C TYR A 223 8.32 21.35 1.85
N SER A 224 8.96 22.51 1.80
CA SER A 224 8.34 23.75 1.31
C SER A 224 8.15 23.67 -0.22
N TYR A 225 7.41 24.64 -0.77
CA TYR A 225 7.23 24.74 -2.22
C TYR A 225 8.56 24.86 -2.98
N ASP A 226 9.44 25.76 -2.52
CA ASP A 226 10.72 26.04 -3.19
C ASP A 226 11.67 24.84 -3.11
N GLU A 227 11.75 24.18 -1.96
CA GLU A 227 12.55 22.96 -1.78
C GLU A 227 12.05 21.82 -2.66
N LEU A 228 10.71 21.64 -2.73
CA LEU A 228 10.12 20.62 -3.58
C LEU A 228 10.40 20.90 -5.06
N TYR A 229 10.24 22.16 -5.49
CA TYR A 229 10.48 22.56 -6.86
C TYR A 229 11.94 22.33 -7.26
N ALA A 230 12.90 22.72 -6.41
CA ALA A 230 14.31 22.46 -6.61
C ALA A 230 14.63 20.94 -6.66
N THR A 231 14.05 20.17 -5.74
CA THR A 231 14.23 18.72 -5.73
C THR A 231 13.73 18.08 -7.02
N LEU A 232 12.55 18.48 -7.52
CA LEU A 232 12.00 17.93 -8.77
C LEU A 232 12.82 18.34 -10.01
N ALA A 233 13.42 19.56 -10.00
CA ALA A 233 14.34 19.97 -11.06
C ALA A 233 15.59 19.06 -11.09
N ASN A 234 16.20 18.82 -9.93
CA ASN A 234 17.36 17.92 -9.82
C ASN A 234 16.99 16.47 -10.19
N VAL A 235 15.79 16.00 -9.83
CA VAL A 235 15.31 14.69 -10.29
C VAL A 235 15.30 14.63 -11.81
N LYS A 236 14.76 15.65 -12.48
CA LYS A 236 14.71 15.72 -13.95
C LYS A 236 16.10 15.70 -14.60
N GLU A 237 17.08 16.35 -14.01
CA GLU A 237 18.48 16.30 -14.49
C GLU A 237 19.04 14.87 -14.44
N ILE A 238 18.77 14.13 -13.36
CA ILE A 238 19.26 12.75 -13.19
C ILE A 238 18.58 11.79 -14.18
N ILE A 239 17.24 11.90 -14.32
CA ILE A 239 16.48 10.96 -15.12
C ILE A 239 16.43 11.26 -16.62
N GLY A 240 16.81 12.48 -17.02
CA GLY A 240 16.79 12.93 -18.41
C GLY A 240 15.38 12.84 -19.02
N GLU A 241 15.26 12.11 -20.14
CA GLU A 241 13.99 11.92 -20.87
C GLU A 241 13.08 10.83 -20.26
N SER A 242 13.51 10.16 -19.18
CA SER A 242 12.71 9.13 -18.53
C SER A 242 11.46 9.72 -17.87
N SER A 243 10.37 8.92 -17.82
CA SER A 243 9.15 9.31 -17.12
C SER A 243 9.39 9.50 -15.62
N LEU A 244 8.91 10.60 -15.05
CA LEU A 244 8.94 10.84 -13.61
C LEU A 244 8.08 9.81 -12.86
N THR A 245 6.91 9.48 -13.41
CA THR A 245 6.02 8.44 -12.87
C THR A 245 6.73 7.09 -12.82
N GLY A 246 7.39 6.71 -13.93
CA GLY A 246 8.16 5.47 -14.01
C GLY A 246 9.33 5.45 -13.02
N THR A 247 10.07 6.55 -12.93
CA THR A 247 11.17 6.70 -11.98
C THR A 247 10.70 6.56 -10.53
N ALA A 248 9.60 7.17 -10.15
CA ALA A 248 9.02 7.07 -8.81
C ALA A 248 8.65 5.61 -8.45
N ILE A 249 8.04 4.88 -9.39
CA ILE A 249 7.71 3.47 -9.21
C ILE A 249 8.99 2.62 -9.10
N GLN A 250 9.96 2.81 -10.00
CA GLN A 250 11.21 2.05 -10.00
C GLN A 250 12.08 2.37 -8.79
N TYR A 251 12.02 3.61 -8.26
CA TYR A 251 12.67 3.97 -7.02
C TYR A 251 12.16 3.12 -5.84
N CYS A 252 10.85 3.03 -5.68
CA CYS A 252 10.28 2.20 -4.62
C CYS A 252 10.62 0.71 -4.78
N LEU A 253 10.62 0.21 -6.02
CA LEU A 253 10.89 -1.20 -6.33
C LEU A 253 12.38 -1.56 -6.39
N HIS A 254 13.28 -0.58 -6.26
CA HIS A 254 14.72 -0.82 -6.34
C HIS A 254 15.20 -1.74 -5.23
N ASN A 255 14.74 -1.54 -4.01
CA ASN A 255 15.03 -2.42 -2.88
C ASN A 255 14.11 -3.66 -2.91
N GLU A 256 14.69 -4.84 -2.76
CA GLU A 256 13.97 -6.11 -2.84
C GLU A 256 13.04 -6.36 -1.65
N THR A 257 13.25 -5.69 -0.51
CA THR A 257 12.33 -5.72 0.63
C THR A 257 10.94 -5.18 0.25
N VAL A 258 10.85 -4.29 -0.75
CA VAL A 258 9.58 -3.80 -1.28
C VAL A 258 9.03 -4.81 -2.29
N ALA A 259 8.04 -5.60 -1.90
CA ALA A 259 7.44 -6.60 -2.79
C ALA A 259 6.58 -5.97 -3.89
N ALA A 260 5.82 -4.93 -3.54
CA ALA A 260 4.91 -4.27 -4.47
C ALA A 260 4.73 -2.78 -4.14
N VAL A 261 4.41 -2.01 -5.17
CA VAL A 261 3.82 -0.67 -5.05
C VAL A 261 2.34 -0.75 -5.37
N ILE A 262 1.50 0.01 -4.66
CA ILE A 262 0.04 0.03 -4.86
C ILE A 262 -0.44 1.47 -5.11
N PRO A 263 -0.12 2.08 -6.27
CA PRO A 263 -0.70 3.37 -6.60
C PRO A 263 -2.21 3.24 -6.75
N GLY A 264 -2.95 4.26 -6.31
CA GLY A 264 -4.37 4.38 -6.61
C GLY A 264 -4.58 4.80 -8.07
N ALA A 265 -5.74 4.46 -8.61
CA ALA A 265 -6.23 4.98 -9.89
C ALA A 265 -7.72 5.29 -9.76
N SER A 266 -8.12 6.49 -10.17
CA SER A 266 -9.53 6.94 -10.21
C SER A 266 -10.11 6.95 -11.63
N SER A 267 -9.33 6.48 -12.62
CA SER A 267 -9.76 6.30 -14.01
C SER A 267 -8.92 5.21 -14.68
N ILE A 268 -9.48 4.62 -15.74
CA ILE A 268 -8.76 3.66 -16.60
C ILE A 268 -7.49 4.30 -17.18
N GLN A 269 -7.55 5.55 -17.60
CA GLN A 269 -6.39 6.25 -18.12
C GLN A 269 -5.24 6.31 -17.09
N GLN A 270 -5.53 6.71 -15.84
CA GLN A 270 -4.52 6.72 -14.78
C GLN A 270 -3.93 5.32 -14.52
N LEU A 271 -4.77 4.30 -14.52
CA LEU A 271 -4.31 2.92 -14.36
C LEU A 271 -3.35 2.52 -15.48
N GLN A 272 -3.71 2.78 -16.72
CA GLN A 272 -2.89 2.48 -17.91
C GLN A 272 -1.56 3.25 -17.88
N GLU A 273 -1.59 4.54 -17.53
CA GLU A 273 -0.39 5.37 -17.35
C GLU A 273 0.53 4.77 -16.27
N ASN A 274 0.00 4.38 -15.11
CA ASN A 274 0.75 3.75 -14.04
C ASN A 274 1.36 2.41 -14.48
N VAL A 275 0.59 1.57 -15.17
CA VAL A 275 1.06 0.28 -15.70
C VAL A 275 2.15 0.49 -16.74
N GLN A 276 1.99 1.42 -17.65
CA GLN A 276 3.01 1.74 -18.66
C GLN A 276 4.30 2.25 -17.99
N ALA A 277 4.16 3.15 -17.03
CA ALA A 277 5.28 3.69 -16.26
C ALA A 277 6.03 2.58 -15.48
N SER A 278 5.32 1.58 -14.94
CA SER A 278 5.93 0.45 -14.23
C SER A 278 6.83 -0.43 -15.10
N LYS A 279 6.65 -0.38 -16.44
CA LYS A 279 7.47 -1.11 -17.41
C LYS A 279 8.77 -0.40 -17.79
N GLN A 280 8.97 0.82 -17.31
CA GLN A 280 10.21 1.56 -17.51
C GLN A 280 11.42 0.75 -17.06
N LYS A 281 12.59 1.02 -17.67
CA LYS A 281 13.87 0.43 -17.27
C LYS A 281 14.10 0.67 -15.78
N LYS A 282 14.60 -0.35 -15.08
CA LYS A 282 15.03 -0.22 -13.68
C LYS A 282 16.12 0.84 -13.55
N LEU A 283 16.09 1.57 -12.45
CA LEU A 283 17.19 2.46 -12.07
C LEU A 283 18.49 1.65 -11.90
N THR A 284 19.57 2.20 -12.38
CA THR A 284 20.91 1.73 -11.99
C THR A 284 21.17 2.08 -10.53
N THR A 285 22.13 1.38 -9.91
CA THR A 285 22.53 1.71 -8.52
C THR A 285 23.03 3.16 -8.41
N ALA A 286 23.72 3.68 -9.43
CA ALA A 286 24.18 5.06 -9.45
C ALA A 286 23.03 6.06 -9.47
N GLU A 287 22.03 5.89 -10.37
CA GLU A 287 20.84 6.73 -10.43
C GLU A 287 20.05 6.68 -9.11
N TYR A 288 19.88 5.48 -8.53
CA TYR A 288 19.20 5.32 -7.25
C TYR A 288 19.91 6.11 -6.13
N ILE A 289 21.22 6.00 -6.01
CA ILE A 289 22.02 6.74 -5.01
C ILE A 289 21.94 8.26 -5.25
N GLN A 290 22.04 8.72 -6.50
CA GLN A 290 21.89 10.13 -6.83
C GLN A 290 20.52 10.68 -6.43
N LEU A 291 19.43 9.92 -6.72
CA LEU A 291 18.09 10.30 -6.29
C LEU A 291 17.96 10.35 -4.76
N GLN A 292 18.62 9.44 -4.04
CA GLN A 292 18.65 9.46 -2.59
C GLN A 292 19.38 10.69 -2.04
N GLN A 293 20.44 11.14 -2.68
CA GLN A 293 21.23 12.30 -2.22
C GLN A 293 20.47 13.62 -2.34
N ILE A 294 19.60 13.77 -3.33
CA ILE A 294 18.83 15.00 -3.56
C ILE A 294 17.49 15.04 -2.82
N ALA A 295 16.96 13.90 -2.41
CA ALA A 295 15.69 13.82 -1.69
C ALA A 295 15.94 13.82 -0.17
N LYS A 296 15.05 14.51 0.59
CA LYS A 296 15.14 14.52 2.06
C LYS A 296 15.04 13.11 2.63
N CYS A 297 15.84 12.84 3.64
CA CYS A 297 15.83 11.56 4.39
C CYS A 297 15.34 11.81 5.81
N ASP A 298 14.05 12.11 5.94
CA ASP A 298 13.42 12.26 7.24
C ASP A 298 13.29 10.88 7.92
N THR A 299 13.13 10.87 9.23
CA THR A 299 12.81 9.70 10.04
C THR A 299 11.49 9.90 10.77
N TYR A 300 10.88 8.82 11.25
CA TYR A 300 9.72 8.94 12.13
C TYR A 300 10.18 9.46 13.49
N ALA A 301 9.79 10.68 13.85
CA ALA A 301 10.18 11.32 15.10
C ALA A 301 9.40 10.80 16.32
N LEU A 302 8.18 10.30 16.09
CA LEU A 302 7.26 9.81 17.12
C LEU A 302 7.22 8.29 17.15
N HIS A 303 6.80 7.72 18.30
CA HIS A 303 6.56 6.27 18.47
C HIS A 303 7.81 5.40 18.26
N ARG A 304 8.97 5.87 18.73
CA ARG A 304 10.24 5.14 18.63
C ARG A 304 10.45 4.07 19.69
#